data_87baad07c433555ce9405f1e06971f27
#
_entry.id   87baad07c433555ce9405f1e06971f27
#
_cell.length_a   1.000
_cell.length_b   1.000
_cell.length_c   1.000
_cell.angle_alpha   90.00
_cell.angle_beta   90.00
_cell.angle_gamma   90.00
#
_symmetry.space_group_name_H-M   'P 1'
#
loop_
_entity.id
_entity.type
_entity.pdbx_description
1 polymer ?
#
loop_
_entity_poly.entity_id
_entity_poly.type
_entity_poly.pdbx_seq_one_letter_code
_entity_poly.pdbx_strand_id
1 'polypeptide(L)'
;NDRSVSVTAGELGLGYSNPEVIQQALSAGRQGNVLQRFRMERYVEKNGPLVLELNLTVSADAVRSVVEEKCVPLNCDAVDMGLVRGEDGTFSITPRQDGVSVRVEDTVSKTVEYMESEWHGGQGGVSAATDVVEAQGDEEQLALVQDVLGESSTEYGTWNTNRSTNISVGASRLNGIVLYPGEELSVGDTMAPFTAEEGYLPAASYEMGSVVDSYGGGICQVSTTLYLAVLRSELEVTERYSHSMTV
;
A
#
# COMPACT_ATOMS: atom_id res chain seq x y z
N ASN A 1 12.41 -4.49 -3.57
CA ASN A 1 12.05 -5.57 -2.63
C ASN A 1 11.29 -6.64 -3.42
N ASP A 2 12.00 -7.71 -3.82
CA ASP A 2 11.40 -8.85 -4.51
C ASP A 2 10.60 -9.69 -3.50
N ARG A 3 9.35 -9.32 -3.28
CA ARG A 3 8.42 -10.13 -2.49
C ARG A 3 7.75 -11.12 -3.44
N SER A 4 7.67 -12.38 -3.06
CA SER A 4 7.05 -13.43 -3.86
C SER A 4 6.04 -14.22 -3.04
N VAL A 5 5.00 -14.69 -3.70
CA VAL A 5 3.96 -15.54 -3.14
C VAL A 5 3.93 -16.85 -3.90
N SER A 6 3.87 -17.95 -3.19
CA SER A 6 3.71 -19.27 -3.83
C SER A 6 2.26 -19.70 -3.76
N VAL A 7 1.76 -20.17 -4.91
CA VAL A 7 0.39 -20.68 -5.06
C VAL A 7 0.41 -21.98 -5.86
N THR A 8 -0.54 -22.84 -5.62
CA THR A 8 -0.73 -24.07 -6.40
C THR A 8 -1.71 -23.84 -7.54
N ALA A 9 -1.57 -24.57 -8.62
CA ALA A 9 -2.53 -24.51 -9.74
C ALA A 9 -3.97 -24.85 -9.29
N GLY A 10 -4.11 -25.69 -8.27
CA GLY A 10 -5.41 -26.02 -7.66
C GLY A 10 -6.07 -24.83 -6.98
N GLU A 11 -5.31 -23.98 -6.27
CA GLU A 11 -5.80 -22.73 -5.67
C GLU A 11 -6.30 -21.74 -6.74
N LEU A 12 -5.72 -21.77 -7.94
CA LEU A 12 -6.15 -20.95 -9.09
C LEU A 12 -7.36 -21.53 -9.81
N GLY A 13 -7.93 -22.64 -9.32
CA GLY A 13 -9.08 -23.29 -9.95
C GLY A 13 -8.75 -23.92 -11.29
N LEU A 14 -7.56 -24.52 -11.43
CA LEU A 14 -7.15 -25.19 -12.67
C LEU A 14 -8.16 -26.25 -13.11
N GLY A 15 -8.56 -26.14 -14.35
CA GLY A 15 -9.48 -27.06 -15.02
C GLY A 15 -9.18 -27.18 -16.50
N TYR A 16 -10.15 -27.70 -17.25
CA TYR A 16 -10.05 -27.83 -18.70
C TYR A 16 -11.26 -27.16 -19.35
N SER A 17 -11.01 -26.37 -20.41
CA SER A 17 -12.07 -25.70 -21.16
C SER A 17 -12.79 -26.68 -22.14
N ASN A 18 -12.15 -27.80 -22.48
CA ASN A 18 -12.66 -28.82 -23.41
C ASN A 18 -12.64 -30.23 -22.80
N PRO A 19 -13.34 -30.50 -21.67
CA PRO A 19 -13.30 -31.78 -20.97
C PRO A 19 -13.87 -32.95 -21.81
N GLU A 20 -14.67 -32.67 -22.83
CA GLU A 20 -15.21 -33.65 -23.79
C GLU A 20 -14.11 -34.37 -24.57
N VAL A 21 -12.95 -33.77 -24.74
CA VAL A 21 -11.77 -34.38 -25.39
C VAL A 21 -11.31 -35.62 -24.63
N ILE A 22 -11.43 -35.65 -23.30
CA ILE A 22 -11.10 -36.81 -22.47
C ILE A 22 -12.05 -37.98 -22.84
N GLN A 23 -13.35 -37.69 -23.00
CA GLN A 23 -14.33 -38.69 -23.40
C GLN A 23 -14.09 -39.18 -24.83
N GLN A 24 -13.70 -38.28 -25.75
CA GLN A 24 -13.30 -38.63 -27.10
C GLN A 24 -12.09 -39.58 -27.09
N ALA A 25 -11.04 -39.25 -26.30
CA ALA A 25 -9.86 -40.10 -26.14
C ALA A 25 -10.22 -41.51 -25.61
N LEU A 26 -11.05 -41.56 -24.56
CA LEU A 26 -11.48 -42.83 -23.95
C LEU A 26 -12.38 -43.68 -24.89
N SER A 27 -13.13 -43.05 -25.77
CA SER A 27 -14.02 -43.70 -26.70
C SER A 27 -13.33 -44.11 -28.01
N ALA A 28 -12.20 -43.52 -28.34
CA ALA A 28 -11.46 -43.79 -29.57
C ALA A 28 -11.10 -45.27 -29.69
N GLY A 29 -11.55 -45.91 -30.77
CA GLY A 29 -11.34 -47.34 -31.02
C GLY A 29 -12.14 -48.29 -30.13
N ARG A 30 -12.89 -47.80 -29.15
CA ARG A 30 -13.68 -48.62 -28.21
C ARG A 30 -15.19 -48.59 -28.48
N GLN A 31 -15.69 -47.53 -29.09
CA GLN A 31 -17.10 -47.33 -29.39
C GLN A 31 -17.40 -47.56 -30.89
N GLY A 32 -18.64 -47.89 -31.20
CA GLY A 32 -19.12 -48.15 -32.56
C GLY A 32 -19.10 -49.62 -32.95
N ASN A 33 -19.53 -49.90 -34.20
CA ASN A 33 -19.56 -51.25 -34.74
C ASN A 33 -18.15 -51.74 -35.11
N VAL A 34 -18.01 -53.06 -35.39
CA VAL A 34 -16.73 -53.69 -35.68
C VAL A 34 -15.99 -53.01 -36.84
N LEU A 35 -16.75 -52.55 -37.85
CA LEU A 35 -16.14 -51.86 -39.00
C LEU A 35 -15.58 -50.49 -38.66
N GLN A 36 -16.24 -49.76 -37.76
CA GLN A 36 -15.78 -48.43 -37.28
C GLN A 36 -14.51 -48.58 -36.42
N ARG A 37 -14.46 -49.55 -35.53
CA ARG A 37 -13.30 -49.86 -34.71
C ARG A 37 -12.09 -50.27 -35.57
N PHE A 38 -12.31 -51.16 -36.56
CA PHE A 38 -11.26 -51.58 -37.50
C PHE A 38 -10.72 -50.39 -38.34
N ARG A 39 -11.61 -49.50 -38.80
CA ARG A 39 -11.17 -48.29 -39.52
C ARG A 39 -10.33 -47.36 -38.65
N MET A 40 -10.69 -47.19 -37.39
CA MET A 40 -9.91 -46.39 -36.47
C MET A 40 -8.53 -47.00 -36.21
N GLU A 41 -8.45 -48.30 -35.99
CA GLU A 41 -7.20 -49.03 -35.82
C GLU A 41 -6.27 -48.86 -37.03
N ARG A 42 -6.80 -49.06 -38.25
CA ARG A 42 -6.10 -48.83 -39.50
C ARG A 42 -5.67 -47.35 -39.68
N TYR A 43 -6.47 -46.42 -39.23
CA TYR A 43 -6.13 -45.00 -39.28
C TYR A 43 -4.92 -44.70 -38.41
N VAL A 44 -4.91 -45.20 -37.17
CA VAL A 44 -3.81 -45.00 -36.21
C VAL A 44 -2.55 -45.72 -36.70
N GLU A 45 -2.64 -46.93 -37.23
CA GLU A 45 -1.51 -47.65 -37.83
C GLU A 45 -0.86 -46.87 -38.98
N LYS A 46 -1.66 -46.20 -39.79
CA LYS A 46 -1.17 -45.49 -40.99
C LYS A 46 -0.67 -44.06 -40.67
N ASN A 47 -1.32 -43.36 -39.76
CA ASN A 47 -1.13 -41.93 -39.53
C ASN A 47 -0.45 -41.62 -38.18
N GLY A 48 -0.18 -42.62 -37.35
CA GLY A 48 0.35 -42.46 -36.00
C GLY A 48 -0.75 -42.26 -34.93
N PRO A 49 -0.35 -42.04 -33.68
CA PRO A 49 -1.29 -41.89 -32.56
C PRO A 49 -2.23 -40.69 -32.74
N LEU A 50 -3.47 -40.86 -32.28
CA LEU A 50 -4.43 -39.78 -32.23
C LEU A 50 -3.97 -38.78 -31.13
N VAL A 51 -3.55 -37.61 -31.55
CA VAL A 51 -3.19 -36.51 -30.63
C VAL A 51 -4.42 -35.65 -30.44
N LEU A 52 -4.87 -35.52 -29.20
CA LEU A 52 -5.97 -34.69 -28.80
C LEU A 52 -5.43 -33.64 -27.80
N GLU A 53 -5.62 -32.38 -28.12
CA GLU A 53 -5.17 -31.29 -27.30
C GLU A 53 -6.17 -30.98 -26.18
N LEU A 54 -5.69 -30.92 -24.95
CA LEU A 54 -6.46 -30.55 -23.78
C LEU A 54 -6.11 -29.10 -23.41
N ASN A 55 -7.13 -28.25 -23.48
CA ASN A 55 -6.93 -26.83 -23.20
C ASN A 55 -7.10 -26.58 -21.70
N LEU A 56 -6.06 -26.08 -21.07
CA LEU A 56 -6.09 -25.64 -19.68
C LEU A 56 -6.90 -24.36 -19.53
N THR A 57 -7.55 -24.20 -18.41
CA THR A 57 -8.20 -22.96 -18.00
C THR A 57 -8.12 -22.81 -16.48
N VAL A 58 -8.20 -21.59 -15.99
CA VAL A 58 -8.25 -21.28 -14.56
C VAL A 58 -9.47 -20.41 -14.26
N SER A 59 -9.93 -20.43 -13.02
CA SER A 59 -11.04 -19.58 -12.60
C SER A 59 -10.55 -18.17 -12.29
N ALA A 60 -11.01 -17.19 -13.05
CA ALA A 60 -10.67 -15.78 -12.79
C ALA A 60 -11.07 -15.35 -11.36
N ASP A 61 -12.19 -15.85 -10.83
CA ASP A 61 -12.61 -15.55 -9.46
C ASP A 61 -11.69 -16.19 -8.41
N ALA A 62 -11.21 -17.43 -8.66
CA ALA A 62 -10.24 -18.07 -7.78
C ALA A 62 -8.89 -17.34 -7.82
N VAL A 63 -8.43 -16.93 -9.01
CA VAL A 63 -7.22 -16.11 -9.17
C VAL A 63 -7.36 -14.79 -8.42
N ARG A 64 -8.51 -14.10 -8.57
CA ARG A 64 -8.79 -12.86 -7.84
C ARG A 64 -8.70 -13.06 -6.33
N SER A 65 -9.37 -14.05 -5.80
CA SER A 65 -9.34 -14.36 -4.36
C SER A 65 -7.91 -14.58 -3.85
N VAL A 66 -7.09 -15.30 -4.62
CA VAL A 66 -5.67 -15.53 -4.28
C VAL A 66 -4.85 -14.23 -4.32
N VAL A 67 -5.07 -13.38 -5.32
CA VAL A 67 -4.38 -12.08 -5.42
C VAL A 67 -4.77 -11.18 -4.26
N GLU A 68 -6.05 -11.09 -3.93
CA GLU A 68 -6.55 -10.27 -2.81
C GLU A 68 -6.04 -10.78 -1.45
N GLU A 69 -6.05 -12.10 -1.24
CA GLU A 69 -5.63 -12.70 0.04
C GLU A 69 -4.11 -12.67 0.24
N LYS A 70 -3.33 -12.91 -0.82
CA LYS A 70 -1.88 -13.13 -0.69
C LYS A 70 -1.02 -11.98 -1.21
N CYS A 71 -1.48 -11.24 -2.23
CA CYS A 71 -0.68 -10.16 -2.83
C CYS A 71 -1.02 -8.78 -2.26
N VAL A 72 -2.30 -8.46 -2.07
CA VAL A 72 -2.72 -7.17 -1.52
C VAL A 72 -2.13 -6.88 -0.13
N PRO A 73 -2.00 -7.85 0.80
CA PRO A 73 -1.33 -7.61 2.09
C PRO A 73 0.16 -7.26 1.99
N LEU A 74 0.76 -7.41 0.82
CA LEU A 74 2.14 -7.00 0.55
C LEU A 74 2.26 -5.54 0.10
N ASN A 75 1.15 -4.85 -0.13
CA ASN A 75 1.15 -3.43 -0.41
C ASN A 75 1.85 -2.67 0.73
N CYS A 76 2.53 -1.61 0.37
CA CYS A 76 3.14 -0.70 1.34
C CYS A 76 3.02 0.73 0.83
N ASP A 77 2.85 1.65 1.76
CA ASP A 77 2.85 3.06 1.46
C ASP A 77 4.28 3.56 1.23
N ALA A 78 4.40 4.65 0.46
CA ALA A 78 5.67 5.35 0.32
C ALA A 78 6.05 5.99 1.66
N VAL A 79 7.31 5.86 2.02
CA VAL A 79 7.88 6.52 3.19
C VAL A 79 9.06 7.36 2.70
N ASP A 80 8.92 8.66 2.83
CA ASP A 80 9.97 9.60 2.44
C ASP A 80 11.19 9.49 3.35
N MET A 81 12.34 9.86 2.82
CA MET A 81 13.56 9.98 3.59
C MET A 81 13.38 11.07 4.65
N GLY A 82 13.74 10.78 5.86
CA GLY A 82 13.55 11.70 6.97
C GLY A 82 14.76 11.77 7.89
N LEU A 83 14.63 12.57 8.93
CA LEU A 83 15.64 12.74 9.98
C LEU A 83 15.05 12.39 11.34
N VAL A 84 15.82 11.66 12.13
CA VAL A 84 15.52 11.40 13.53
C VAL A 84 16.64 11.99 14.39
N ARG A 85 16.27 12.77 15.40
CA ARG A 85 17.20 13.27 16.40
C ARG A 85 17.34 12.26 17.54
N GLY A 86 18.56 11.80 17.77
CA GLY A 86 18.90 10.95 18.90
C GLY A 86 18.88 11.70 20.24
N GLU A 87 18.86 10.98 21.34
CA GLU A 87 18.93 11.56 22.70
C GLU A 87 20.24 12.31 22.95
N ASP A 88 21.30 11.94 22.25
CA ASP A 88 22.61 12.59 22.28
C ASP A 88 22.67 13.88 21.43
N GLY A 89 21.57 14.24 20.77
CA GLY A 89 21.44 15.40 19.90
C GLY A 89 21.92 15.20 18.48
N THR A 90 22.43 14.00 18.12
CA THR A 90 22.84 13.68 16.74
C THR A 90 21.63 13.45 15.85
N PHE A 91 21.78 13.72 14.54
CA PHE A 91 20.76 13.41 13.55
C PHE A 91 21.14 12.15 12.80
N SER A 92 20.17 11.27 12.59
CA SER A 92 20.29 10.09 11.73
C SER A 92 19.24 10.11 10.63
N ILE A 93 19.67 9.75 9.41
CA ILE A 93 18.79 9.69 8.23
C ILE A 93 18.02 8.37 8.26
N THR A 94 16.70 8.44 8.12
CA THR A 94 15.87 7.27 7.88
C THR A 94 15.78 7.03 6.37
N PRO A 95 16.04 5.78 5.90
CA PRO A 95 16.00 5.48 4.48
C PRO A 95 14.59 5.60 3.92
N ARG A 96 14.47 6.07 2.68
CA ARG A 96 13.22 6.07 1.94
C ARG A 96 12.78 4.66 1.57
N GLN A 97 11.49 4.48 1.41
CA GLN A 97 10.87 3.26 0.89
C GLN A 97 9.79 3.65 -0.10
N ASP A 98 9.91 3.19 -1.35
CA ASP A 98 8.87 3.40 -2.34
C ASP A 98 7.59 2.64 -1.96
N GLY A 99 6.46 3.29 -2.18
CA GLY A 99 5.14 2.68 -2.04
C GLY A 99 4.86 1.75 -3.21
N VAL A 100 4.25 0.62 -2.92
CA VAL A 100 3.85 -0.37 -3.94
C VAL A 100 2.45 -0.84 -3.65
N SER A 101 1.58 -0.78 -4.66
CA SER A 101 0.23 -1.31 -4.61
C SER A 101 -0.07 -2.23 -5.79
N VAL A 102 -0.69 -3.37 -5.52
CA VAL A 102 -1.04 -4.37 -6.55
C VAL A 102 -2.31 -3.95 -7.27
N ARG A 103 -2.24 -3.90 -8.60
CA ARG A 103 -3.42 -3.77 -9.47
C ARG A 103 -4.06 -5.13 -9.66
N VAL A 104 -5.12 -5.39 -8.91
CA VAL A 104 -5.75 -6.71 -8.81
C VAL A 104 -6.20 -7.21 -10.18
N GLU A 105 -7.02 -6.43 -10.91
CA GLU A 105 -7.60 -6.86 -12.18
C GLU A 105 -6.54 -7.14 -13.27
N ASP A 106 -5.51 -6.31 -13.33
CA ASP A 106 -4.42 -6.51 -14.28
C ASP A 106 -3.58 -7.75 -13.93
N THR A 107 -3.38 -8.00 -12.64
CA THR A 107 -2.68 -9.19 -12.16
C THR A 107 -3.48 -10.46 -12.42
N VAL A 108 -4.80 -10.41 -12.22
CA VAL A 108 -5.70 -11.51 -12.55
C VAL A 108 -5.63 -11.82 -14.05
N SER A 109 -5.77 -10.81 -14.90
CA SER A 109 -5.73 -10.96 -16.36
C SER A 109 -4.43 -11.59 -16.85
N LYS A 110 -3.29 -11.08 -16.36
CA LYS A 110 -1.95 -11.64 -16.67
C LYS A 110 -1.80 -13.09 -16.20
N THR A 111 -2.33 -13.40 -15.02
CA THR A 111 -2.22 -14.75 -14.47
C THR A 111 -3.06 -15.74 -15.26
N VAL A 112 -4.28 -15.39 -15.64
CA VAL A 112 -5.14 -16.20 -16.49
C VAL A 112 -4.49 -16.43 -17.84
N GLU A 113 -4.03 -15.38 -18.51
CA GLU A 113 -3.36 -15.45 -19.81
C GLU A 113 -2.13 -16.37 -19.77
N TYR A 114 -1.28 -16.21 -18.76
CA TYR A 114 -0.10 -17.06 -18.56
C TYR A 114 -0.47 -18.54 -18.38
N MET A 115 -1.47 -18.83 -17.52
CA MET A 115 -1.89 -20.19 -17.22
C MET A 115 -2.54 -20.90 -18.43
N GLU A 116 -3.22 -20.16 -19.28
CA GLU A 116 -3.92 -20.70 -20.44
C GLU A 116 -3.05 -20.84 -21.70
N SER A 117 -2.05 -19.95 -21.85
CA SER A 117 -1.26 -19.89 -23.09
C SER A 117 0.19 -20.36 -22.94
N GLU A 118 0.81 -20.16 -21.79
CA GLU A 118 2.25 -20.38 -21.62
C GLU A 118 2.58 -21.51 -20.64
N TRP A 119 1.75 -21.73 -19.63
CA TRP A 119 2.04 -22.73 -18.61
C TRP A 119 1.69 -24.15 -19.08
N HIS A 120 2.67 -25.04 -19.06
CA HIS A 120 2.55 -26.43 -19.49
C HIS A 120 2.80 -27.43 -18.34
N GLY A 121 2.76 -26.96 -17.10
CA GLY A 121 3.02 -27.76 -15.89
C GLY A 121 4.34 -27.41 -15.21
N GLY A 122 4.50 -27.88 -13.97
CA GLY A 122 5.67 -27.59 -13.15
C GLY A 122 5.64 -26.21 -12.50
N GLN A 123 6.82 -25.67 -12.19
CA GLN A 123 6.95 -24.34 -11.61
C GLN A 123 6.92 -23.28 -12.70
N GLY A 124 6.22 -22.20 -12.43
CA GLY A 124 6.14 -21.01 -13.26
C GLY A 124 6.01 -19.76 -12.40
N GLY A 125 6.04 -18.59 -13.01
CA GLY A 125 5.89 -17.35 -12.28
C GLY A 125 5.30 -16.23 -13.12
N VAL A 126 4.43 -15.44 -12.50
CA VAL A 126 3.83 -14.25 -13.08
C VAL A 126 4.18 -13.05 -12.21
N SER A 127 4.68 -11.99 -12.84
CA SER A 127 4.90 -10.73 -12.12
C SER A 127 3.57 -9.99 -11.95
N ALA A 128 3.21 -9.70 -10.71
CA ALA A 128 2.05 -8.88 -10.41
C ALA A 128 2.16 -7.50 -11.09
N ALA A 129 1.04 -7.00 -11.56
CA ALA A 129 0.94 -5.61 -12.01
C ALA A 129 0.86 -4.70 -10.79
N THR A 130 1.75 -3.72 -10.70
CA THR A 130 1.82 -2.83 -9.55
C THR A 130 1.86 -1.38 -9.98
N ASP A 131 1.34 -0.51 -9.14
CA ASP A 131 1.62 0.91 -9.15
C ASP A 131 2.71 1.20 -8.11
N VAL A 132 3.65 2.05 -8.48
CA VAL A 132 4.76 2.46 -7.61
C VAL A 132 4.65 3.96 -7.37
N VAL A 133 4.68 4.35 -6.11
CA VAL A 133 4.79 5.74 -5.68
C VAL A 133 6.22 5.94 -5.18
N GLU A 134 6.99 6.72 -5.91
CA GLU A 134 8.37 7.01 -5.53
C GLU A 134 8.42 7.85 -4.26
N ALA A 135 9.15 7.36 -3.26
CA ALA A 135 9.41 8.11 -2.04
C ALA A 135 10.41 9.25 -2.30
N GLN A 136 10.16 10.37 -1.66
CA GLN A 136 10.98 11.58 -1.79
C GLN A 136 12.17 11.55 -0.83
N GLY A 137 13.17 12.37 -1.11
CA GLY A 137 14.30 12.65 -0.22
C GLY A 137 15.64 12.62 -0.92
N ASP A 138 16.52 13.50 -0.45
CA ASP A 138 17.88 13.69 -0.94
C ASP A 138 18.86 13.52 0.24
N GLU A 139 19.59 12.41 0.25
CA GLU A 139 20.53 12.08 1.32
C GLU A 139 21.64 13.12 1.47
N GLU A 140 22.11 13.72 0.37
CA GLU A 140 23.16 14.73 0.40
C GLU A 140 22.66 16.01 1.08
N GLN A 141 21.43 16.41 0.83
CA GLN A 141 20.82 17.57 1.46
C GLN A 141 20.48 17.29 2.94
N LEU A 142 19.95 16.12 3.26
CA LEU A 142 19.66 15.75 4.64
C LEU A 142 20.92 15.67 5.52
N ALA A 143 22.04 15.25 4.95
CA ALA A 143 23.32 15.22 5.66
C ALA A 143 23.85 16.61 6.06
N LEU A 144 23.30 17.68 5.48
CA LEU A 144 23.62 19.06 5.88
C LEU A 144 22.93 19.47 7.17
N VAL A 145 21.89 18.74 7.62
CA VAL A 145 21.17 19.04 8.87
C VAL A 145 21.99 18.51 10.05
N GLN A 146 22.71 19.42 10.71
CA GLN A 146 23.63 19.08 11.81
C GLN A 146 23.32 19.84 13.10
N ASP A 147 22.61 20.96 13.01
CA ASP A 147 22.42 21.88 14.12
C ASP A 147 20.95 22.10 14.46
N VAL A 148 20.65 22.36 15.73
CA VAL A 148 19.33 22.79 16.19
C VAL A 148 19.23 24.30 16.05
N LEU A 149 18.47 24.80 15.11
CA LEU A 149 18.30 26.23 14.85
C LEU A 149 17.33 26.90 15.84
N GLY A 150 16.31 26.19 16.29
CA GLY A 150 15.33 26.74 17.22
C GLY A 150 14.64 25.64 18.03
N GLU A 151 14.35 25.95 19.27
CA GLU A 151 13.69 25.05 20.21
C GLU A 151 12.64 25.80 21.02
N SER A 152 11.52 25.16 21.27
CA SER A 152 10.48 25.67 22.18
C SER A 152 9.74 24.52 22.86
N SER A 153 9.32 24.80 24.09
CA SER A 153 8.47 23.88 24.84
C SER A 153 7.34 24.63 25.54
N THR A 154 6.21 23.98 25.68
CA THR A 154 5.08 24.47 26.46
C THR A 154 4.52 23.33 27.31
N GLU A 155 4.09 23.68 28.51
CA GLU A 155 3.49 22.74 29.44
C GLU A 155 1.97 22.68 29.27
N TYR A 156 1.37 21.52 29.50
CA TYR A 156 -0.09 21.37 29.57
C TYR A 156 -0.48 20.34 30.62
N GLY A 157 -1.68 20.52 31.18
CA GLY A 157 -2.22 19.59 32.16
C GLY A 157 -2.64 18.26 31.52
N THR A 158 -2.15 17.17 32.07
CA THR A 158 -2.42 15.80 31.58
C THR A 158 -3.71 15.19 32.13
N TRP A 159 -4.46 15.93 32.97
CA TRP A 159 -5.72 15.47 33.56
C TRP A 159 -6.85 15.28 32.53
N ASN A 160 -6.77 15.94 31.38
CA ASN A 160 -7.69 15.72 30.26
C ASN A 160 -7.02 14.79 29.22
N THR A 161 -7.33 13.51 29.30
CA THR A 161 -6.74 12.47 28.44
C THR A 161 -7.02 12.71 26.96
N ASN A 162 -8.25 13.09 26.60
CA ASN A 162 -8.63 13.33 25.20
C ASN A 162 -7.79 14.46 24.60
N ARG A 163 -7.64 15.56 25.33
CA ARG A 163 -6.80 16.69 24.91
C ARG A 163 -5.34 16.29 24.78
N SER A 164 -4.81 15.52 25.73
CA SER A 164 -3.44 15.03 25.69
C SER A 164 -3.20 14.11 24.49
N THR A 165 -4.16 13.23 24.16
CA THR A 165 -4.13 12.40 22.95
C THR A 165 -4.09 13.24 21.70
N ASN A 166 -4.95 14.26 21.57
CA ASN A 166 -4.97 15.16 20.42
C ASN A 166 -3.63 15.88 20.21
N ILE A 167 -3.04 16.38 21.31
CA ILE A 167 -1.71 17.01 21.26
C ILE A 167 -0.65 16.03 20.77
N SER A 168 -0.67 14.80 21.28
CA SER A 168 0.27 13.75 20.85
C SER A 168 0.10 13.39 19.38
N VAL A 169 -1.15 13.21 18.90
CA VAL A 169 -1.44 12.90 17.49
C VAL A 169 -0.99 14.06 16.60
N GLY A 170 -1.35 15.30 16.91
CA GLY A 170 -0.92 16.46 16.12
C GLY A 170 0.59 16.64 16.08
N ALA A 171 1.27 16.43 17.21
CA ALA A 171 2.74 16.51 17.27
C ALA A 171 3.41 15.39 16.48
N SER A 172 2.87 14.15 16.52
CA SER A 172 3.42 13.03 15.77
C SER A 172 3.34 13.22 14.25
N ARG A 173 2.31 13.92 13.76
CA ARG A 173 2.15 14.23 12.33
C ARG A 173 3.14 15.26 11.81
N LEU A 174 3.64 16.11 12.68
CA LEU A 174 4.65 17.13 12.36
C LEU A 174 6.08 16.62 12.55
N ASN A 175 6.22 15.54 13.29
CA ASN A 175 7.55 15.02 13.64
C ASN A 175 8.21 14.35 12.44
N GLY A 176 9.45 14.71 12.16
CA GLY A 176 10.24 14.13 11.08
C GLY A 176 10.02 14.77 9.71
N ILE A 177 9.16 15.77 9.58
CA ILE A 177 8.98 16.51 8.33
C ILE A 177 10.27 17.23 7.97
N VAL A 178 10.67 17.13 6.73
CA VAL A 178 11.79 17.84 6.14
C VAL A 178 11.25 18.88 5.17
N LEU A 179 11.75 20.08 5.25
CA LEU A 179 11.50 21.15 4.29
C LEU A 179 12.79 21.47 3.54
N TYR A 180 12.75 21.38 2.23
CA TYR A 180 13.83 21.80 1.38
C TYR A 180 13.75 23.31 1.08
N PRO A 181 14.85 23.95 0.66
CA PRO A 181 14.85 25.38 0.37
C PRO A 181 13.75 25.79 -0.61
N GLY A 182 12.88 26.70 -0.19
CA GLY A 182 11.76 27.22 -0.96
C GLY A 182 10.44 26.44 -0.81
N GLU A 183 10.41 25.38 -0.03
CA GLU A 183 9.18 24.67 0.30
C GLU A 183 8.42 25.33 1.45
N GLU A 184 7.13 25.12 1.48
CA GLU A 184 6.22 25.61 2.52
C GLU A 184 5.52 24.44 3.21
N LEU A 185 5.34 24.53 4.52
CA LEU A 185 4.56 23.59 5.32
C LEU A 185 3.29 24.26 5.83
N SER A 186 2.14 23.75 5.41
CA SER A 186 0.87 24.07 6.05
C SER A 186 0.70 23.21 7.31
N VAL A 187 0.94 23.79 8.46
CA VAL A 187 0.83 23.11 9.77
C VAL A 187 -0.60 22.63 10.01
N GLY A 188 -1.61 23.40 9.59
CA GLY A 188 -3.01 23.05 9.72
C GLY A 188 -3.38 21.82 8.89
N ASP A 189 -3.01 21.81 7.61
CA ASP A 189 -3.31 20.71 6.69
C ASP A 189 -2.56 19.43 7.08
N THR A 190 -1.32 19.56 7.55
CA THR A 190 -0.51 18.42 8.02
C THR A 190 -1.15 17.74 9.23
N MET A 191 -1.74 18.50 10.15
CA MET A 191 -2.42 17.93 11.31
C MET A 191 -3.84 17.42 11.00
N ALA A 192 -4.45 17.85 9.89
CA ALA A 192 -5.78 17.43 9.46
C ALA A 192 -5.76 16.02 8.80
N PRO A 193 -6.93 15.38 8.59
CA PRO A 193 -8.24 15.78 9.10
C PRO A 193 -8.43 15.45 10.58
N PHE A 194 -9.23 16.26 11.28
CA PHE A 194 -9.50 16.08 12.71
C PHE A 194 -10.70 15.15 12.90
N THR A 195 -10.49 13.85 12.78
CA THR A 195 -11.55 12.83 12.88
C THR A 195 -11.15 11.70 13.83
N ALA A 196 -12.14 10.88 14.22
CA ALA A 196 -11.89 9.72 15.07
C ALA A 196 -11.02 8.67 14.40
N GLU A 197 -11.18 8.49 13.09
CA GLU A 197 -10.42 7.54 12.27
C GLU A 197 -8.92 7.89 12.27
N GLU A 198 -8.62 9.18 12.38
CA GLU A 198 -7.26 9.70 12.44
C GLU A 198 -6.69 9.76 13.87
N GLY A 199 -7.42 9.20 14.84
CA GLY A 199 -6.99 9.08 16.21
C GLY A 199 -7.27 10.30 17.11
N TYR A 200 -7.99 11.31 16.59
CA TYR A 200 -8.41 12.44 17.41
C TYR A 200 -9.64 12.11 18.24
N LEU A 201 -9.75 12.75 19.40
CA LEU A 201 -10.83 12.57 20.35
C LEU A 201 -11.56 13.90 20.59
N PRO A 202 -12.86 13.86 20.94
CA PRO A 202 -13.58 15.05 21.35
C PRO A 202 -12.96 15.67 22.61
N ALA A 203 -12.58 16.93 22.53
CA ALA A 203 -12.08 17.71 23.65
C ALA A 203 -12.48 19.18 23.48
N ALA A 204 -12.42 19.94 24.55
CA ALA A 204 -12.80 21.35 24.56
C ALA A 204 -12.01 22.17 23.54
N SER A 205 -12.71 22.82 22.65
CA SER A 205 -12.19 23.81 21.70
C SER A 205 -13.04 25.09 21.73
N TYR A 206 -12.47 26.17 21.19
CA TYR A 206 -13.20 27.44 21.09
C TYR A 206 -13.70 27.62 19.66
N GLU A 207 -15.02 27.64 19.51
CA GLU A 207 -15.68 27.86 18.22
C GLU A 207 -16.72 28.96 18.34
N MET A 208 -16.63 29.97 17.48
CA MET A 208 -17.58 31.09 17.40
C MET A 208 -17.88 31.75 18.78
N GLY A 209 -16.84 31.88 19.63
CA GLY A 209 -16.98 32.51 20.94
C GLY A 209 -17.53 31.60 22.04
N SER A 210 -17.72 30.33 21.80
CA SER A 210 -18.21 29.33 22.73
C SER A 210 -17.22 28.19 22.92
N VAL A 211 -17.25 27.54 24.07
CA VAL A 211 -16.52 26.29 24.32
C VAL A 211 -17.38 25.14 23.88
N VAL A 212 -16.89 24.33 22.94
CA VAL A 212 -17.56 23.12 22.44
C VAL A 212 -16.58 21.95 22.45
N ASP A 213 -17.09 20.76 22.57
CA ASP A 213 -16.27 19.56 22.37
C ASP A 213 -16.21 19.24 20.88
N SER A 214 -15.00 19.31 20.31
CA SER A 214 -14.74 18.94 18.93
C SER A 214 -13.49 18.09 18.80
N TYR A 215 -13.40 17.34 17.71
CA TYR A 215 -12.20 16.56 17.39
C TYR A 215 -11.00 17.49 17.21
N GLY A 216 -9.87 17.14 17.83
CA GLY A 216 -8.67 17.96 17.78
C GLY A 216 -8.61 19.11 18.81
N GLY A 217 -9.54 19.17 19.77
CA GLY A 217 -9.45 20.13 20.87
C GLY A 217 -8.08 20.05 21.57
N GLY A 218 -7.36 21.19 21.63
CA GLY A 218 -6.01 21.29 22.18
C GLY A 218 -4.88 21.46 21.14
N ILE A 219 -5.11 21.21 19.88
CA ILE A 219 -4.11 21.27 18.78
C ILE A 219 -3.46 22.65 18.62
N CYS A 220 -4.20 23.73 18.91
CA CYS A 220 -3.63 25.07 18.89
C CYS A 220 -2.37 25.21 19.76
N GLN A 221 -2.19 24.38 20.79
CA GLN A 221 -0.98 24.35 21.58
C GLN A 221 0.20 23.78 20.80
N VAL A 222 -0.02 22.76 19.96
CA VAL A 222 1.03 22.20 19.09
C VAL A 222 1.51 23.27 18.11
N SER A 223 0.60 23.91 17.38
CA SER A 223 0.94 24.96 16.42
C SER A 223 1.59 26.16 17.08
N THR A 224 1.17 26.55 18.27
CA THR A 224 1.79 27.64 19.02
C THR A 224 3.21 27.28 19.46
N THR A 225 3.43 26.07 19.95
CA THR A 225 4.77 25.62 20.37
C THR A 225 5.71 25.57 19.18
N LEU A 226 5.26 25.03 18.06
CA LEU A 226 6.03 25.02 16.81
C LEU A 226 6.34 26.45 16.33
N TYR A 227 5.35 27.34 16.32
CA TYR A 227 5.54 28.73 15.94
C TYR A 227 6.65 29.43 16.76
N LEU A 228 6.68 29.18 18.06
CA LEU A 228 7.72 29.73 18.93
C LEU A 228 9.13 29.18 18.62
N ALA A 229 9.22 27.92 18.18
CA ALA A 229 10.49 27.35 17.73
C ALA A 229 10.90 27.93 16.36
N VAL A 230 9.97 28.07 15.43
CA VAL A 230 10.17 28.67 14.10
C VAL A 230 10.67 30.10 14.20
N LEU A 231 10.10 30.91 15.08
CA LEU A 231 10.60 32.28 15.33
C LEU A 231 12.04 32.33 15.81
N ARG A 232 12.52 31.29 16.49
CA ARG A 232 13.91 31.21 16.97
C ARG A 232 14.86 30.63 15.92
N SER A 233 14.32 30.03 14.87
CA SER A 233 15.06 29.42 13.77
C SER A 233 15.30 30.37 12.59
N GLU A 234 14.81 31.60 12.66
CA GLU A 234 14.86 32.58 11.57
C GLU A 234 14.15 32.13 10.28
N LEU A 235 13.22 31.15 10.39
CA LEU A 235 12.41 30.73 9.28
C LEU A 235 11.29 31.74 9.00
N GLU A 236 10.97 31.95 7.73
CA GLU A 236 9.88 32.81 7.32
C GLU A 236 8.52 32.20 7.66
N VAL A 237 7.63 32.98 8.23
CA VAL A 237 6.23 32.64 8.47
C VAL A 237 5.40 33.32 7.42
N THR A 238 4.98 32.59 6.39
CA THR A 238 4.26 33.12 5.22
C THR A 238 2.82 33.46 5.55
N GLU A 239 2.17 32.69 6.42
CA GLU A 239 0.79 32.92 6.84
C GLU A 239 0.57 32.59 8.30
N ARG A 240 -0.19 33.41 9.00
CA ARG A 240 -0.51 33.23 10.41
C ARG A 240 -1.85 33.86 10.79
N TYR A 241 -2.62 33.08 11.53
CA TYR A 241 -3.85 33.54 12.19
C TYR A 241 -3.67 33.61 13.70
N SER A 242 -4.09 34.71 14.31
CA SER A 242 -4.10 34.83 15.77
C SER A 242 -5.37 34.18 16.35
N HIS A 243 -5.30 33.77 17.62
CA HIS A 243 -6.49 33.33 18.33
C HIS A 243 -7.57 34.43 18.37
N SER A 244 -8.83 34.02 18.22
CA SER A 244 -9.98 34.92 18.31
C SER A 244 -10.26 35.38 19.74
N MET A 245 -9.72 34.69 20.75
CA MET A 245 -9.89 35.00 22.15
C MET A 245 -8.55 35.00 22.89
N THR A 246 -8.38 35.96 23.82
CA THR A 246 -7.28 35.94 24.78
C THR A 246 -7.70 35.09 25.97
N VAL A 247 -6.93 34.07 26.31
CA VAL A 247 -7.15 33.20 27.46
C VAL A 247 -6.22 33.64 28.59
#